data_6d3d10f760848939db1e1d27e5d07807
#
_entry.id   6d3d10f760848939db1e1d27e5d07807
#
_cell.length_a   1.000
_cell.length_b   1.000
_cell.length_c   1.000
_cell.angle_alpha   90.00
_cell.angle_beta   90.00
_cell.angle_gamma   90.00
#
_symmetry.space_group_name_H-M   'P 1'
#
loop_
_entity.id
_entity.type
_entity.pdbx_description
1 polymer ?
#
loop_
_entity_poly.entity_id
_entity_poly.type
_entity_poly.pdbx_seq_one_letter_code
_entity_poly.pdbx_strand_id
1 'polypeptide(L)'
;LAENTAQSMTAARLVLDSVSNDIQGAAPADAHALATTVGTPAMHQMLQHKIGGVPQVDVVSIVGSDASVLAFSRAFPAPPIRLDERDYFEYHRRHPDGGMHVSAPVQNKGNGAWTFYISRRINSPDGRFLGVVLVGLSCDFFSKFFQNTSIGEHTAFSLYRNDYTLLDTVSPNLTYQP
;
A
#
# COMPACT_ATOMS: atom_id res chain seq x y z
N LEU A 1 3.48 -20.71 -9.58
CA LEU A 1 3.48 -19.27 -9.89
C LEU A 1 2.33 -18.55 -9.19
N ALA A 2 1.07 -18.88 -9.46
CA ALA A 2 -0.10 -18.28 -8.82
C ALA A 2 -0.05 -18.39 -7.28
N GLU A 3 0.38 -19.53 -6.75
CA GLU A 3 0.52 -19.78 -5.31
C GLU A 3 1.54 -18.82 -4.67
N ASN A 4 2.70 -18.60 -5.29
CA ASN A 4 3.72 -17.70 -4.78
C ASN A 4 3.27 -16.23 -4.85
N THR A 5 2.52 -15.86 -5.89
CA THR A 5 1.91 -14.52 -5.97
C THR A 5 0.87 -14.33 -4.87
N ALA A 6 0.03 -15.34 -4.63
CA ALA A 6 -0.94 -15.33 -3.54
C ALA A 6 -0.26 -15.23 -2.15
N GLN A 7 0.86 -15.94 -1.94
CA GLN A 7 1.66 -15.83 -0.73
C GLN A 7 2.26 -14.43 -0.55
N SER A 8 2.78 -13.84 -1.65
CA SER A 8 3.30 -12.47 -1.62
C SER A 8 2.22 -11.44 -1.26
N MET A 9 1.02 -11.59 -1.82
CA MET A 9 -0.13 -10.74 -1.47
C MET A 9 -0.60 -10.96 -0.03
N THR A 10 -0.58 -12.21 0.44
CA THR A 10 -0.93 -12.55 1.82
C THR A 10 0.04 -11.90 2.81
N ALA A 11 1.35 -11.96 2.56
CA ALA A 11 2.35 -11.32 3.40
C ALA A 11 2.15 -9.79 3.46
N ALA A 12 1.90 -9.14 2.33
CA ALA A 12 1.60 -7.71 2.29
C ALA A 12 0.32 -7.36 3.06
N ARG A 13 -0.73 -8.21 2.95
CA ARG A 13 -1.97 -8.04 3.70
C ARG A 13 -1.74 -8.17 5.21
N LEU A 14 -0.89 -9.08 5.66
CA LEU A 14 -0.53 -9.21 7.07
C LEU A 14 0.17 -7.95 7.60
N VAL A 15 1.00 -7.29 6.79
CA VAL A 15 1.59 -5.98 7.14
C VAL A 15 0.48 -4.94 7.30
N LEU A 16 -0.45 -4.85 6.33
CA LEU A 16 -1.57 -3.91 6.39
C LEU A 16 -2.43 -4.14 7.63
N ASP A 17 -2.80 -5.40 7.91
CA ASP A 17 -3.62 -5.78 9.06
C ASP A 17 -2.91 -5.45 10.37
N SER A 18 -1.61 -5.76 10.47
CA SER A 18 -0.81 -5.48 11.65
C SER A 18 -0.72 -3.98 11.96
N VAL A 19 -0.41 -3.14 10.96
CA VAL A 19 -0.36 -1.67 11.14
C VAL A 19 -1.74 -1.12 11.49
N SER A 20 -2.78 -1.60 10.81
CA SER A 20 -4.16 -1.16 11.08
C SER A 20 -4.60 -1.49 12.51
N ASN A 21 -4.27 -2.68 13.01
CA ASN A 21 -4.60 -3.11 14.36
C ASN A 21 -3.86 -2.27 15.42
N ASP A 22 -2.60 -1.93 15.20
CA ASP A 22 -1.83 -1.08 16.11
C ASP A 22 -2.48 0.32 16.21
N ILE A 23 -2.93 0.89 15.10
CA ILE A 23 -3.60 2.20 15.09
C ILE A 23 -4.99 2.10 15.74
N GLN A 24 -5.77 1.06 15.44
CA GLN A 24 -7.07 0.83 16.06
C GLN A 24 -6.95 0.61 17.57
N GLY A 25 -5.90 -0.10 18.02
CA GLY A 25 -5.61 -0.29 19.44
C GLY A 25 -5.31 1.01 20.18
N ALA A 26 -4.72 1.99 19.49
CA ALA A 26 -4.51 3.33 20.04
C ALA A 26 -5.80 4.18 20.07
N ALA A 27 -6.86 3.77 19.34
CA ALA A 27 -8.18 4.38 19.28
C ALA A 27 -8.17 5.92 19.17
N PRO A 28 -7.51 6.52 18.16
CA PRO A 28 -7.43 7.97 18.01
C PRO A 28 -8.84 8.57 17.88
N ALA A 29 -9.15 9.54 18.75
CA ALA A 29 -10.48 10.14 18.82
C ALA A 29 -10.78 11.07 17.63
N ASP A 30 -9.75 11.68 17.04
CA ASP A 30 -9.86 12.64 15.94
C ASP A 30 -8.57 12.70 15.10
N ALA A 31 -8.56 13.55 14.08
CA ALA A 31 -7.42 13.71 13.17
C ALA A 31 -6.15 14.22 13.88
N HIS A 32 -6.30 15.07 14.90
CA HIS A 32 -5.15 15.55 15.67
C HIS A 32 -4.55 14.43 16.53
N ALA A 33 -5.39 13.65 17.20
CA ALA A 33 -4.96 12.48 17.97
C ALA A 33 -4.26 11.45 17.06
N LEU A 34 -4.80 11.20 15.87
CA LEU A 34 -4.14 10.33 14.88
C LEU A 34 -2.75 10.87 14.52
N ALA A 35 -2.66 12.13 14.12
CA ALA A 35 -1.38 12.77 13.73
C ALA A 35 -0.34 12.71 14.85
N THR A 36 -0.74 12.97 16.09
CA THR A 36 0.14 12.90 17.28
C THR A 36 0.61 11.47 17.53
N THR A 37 -0.28 10.48 17.39
CA THR A 37 0.03 9.06 17.64
C THR A 37 1.01 8.52 16.60
N VAL A 38 0.82 8.86 15.31
CA VAL A 38 1.60 8.24 14.23
C VAL A 38 2.78 9.08 13.76
N GLY A 39 2.80 10.39 14.00
CA GLY A 39 3.86 11.30 13.57
C GLY A 39 5.12 11.25 14.46
N THR A 40 5.56 10.08 14.87
CA THR A 40 6.65 9.87 15.82
C THR A 40 7.80 9.06 15.25
N PRO A 41 9.06 9.22 15.74
CA PRO A 41 10.18 8.36 15.36
C PRO A 41 9.90 6.88 15.66
N ALA A 42 9.20 6.59 16.75
CA ALA A 42 8.84 5.22 17.13
C ALA A 42 7.92 4.56 16.09
N MET A 43 6.91 5.30 15.59
CA MET A 43 6.05 4.82 14.51
C MET A 43 6.85 4.59 13.23
N HIS A 44 7.73 5.49 12.83
CA HIS A 44 8.61 5.31 11.68
C HIS A 44 9.45 4.02 11.79
N GLN A 45 10.09 3.79 12.93
CA GLN A 45 10.87 2.58 13.18
C GLN A 45 10.01 1.32 13.13
N MET A 46 8.81 1.37 13.72
CA MET A 46 7.85 0.28 13.68
C MET A 46 7.45 -0.07 12.25
N LEU A 47 7.13 0.93 11.41
CA LEU A 47 6.80 0.72 10.00
C LEU A 47 7.97 0.08 9.24
N GLN A 48 9.21 0.54 9.46
CA GLN A 48 10.42 -0.07 8.87
C GLN A 48 10.56 -1.53 9.30
N HIS A 49 10.36 -1.81 10.58
CA HIS A 49 10.50 -3.16 11.12
C HIS A 49 9.46 -4.12 10.51
N LYS A 50 8.21 -3.68 10.35
CA LYS A 50 7.13 -4.51 9.80
C LYS A 50 7.32 -4.89 8.33
N ILE A 51 8.07 -4.12 7.55
CA ILE A 51 8.38 -4.45 6.15
C ILE A 51 9.73 -5.18 6.00
N GLY A 52 10.50 -5.28 7.06
CA GLY A 52 11.74 -6.06 7.07
C GLY A 52 11.47 -7.52 6.72
N GLY A 53 12.08 -8.02 5.64
CA GLY A 53 11.86 -9.38 5.15
C GLY A 53 10.62 -9.58 4.26
N VAL A 54 9.94 -8.51 3.86
CA VAL A 54 8.80 -8.54 2.92
C VAL A 54 9.17 -7.78 1.63
N PRO A 55 9.99 -8.37 0.74
CA PRO A 55 10.66 -7.65 -0.35
C PRO A 55 9.71 -7.07 -1.41
N GLN A 56 8.48 -7.59 -1.52
CA GLN A 56 7.45 -7.06 -2.41
C GLN A 56 6.84 -5.75 -1.88
N VAL A 57 6.97 -5.46 -0.58
CA VAL A 57 6.49 -4.21 0.02
C VAL A 57 7.56 -3.15 -0.09
N ASP A 58 7.27 -2.13 -0.89
CA ASP A 58 8.16 -1.01 -1.15
C ASP A 58 8.03 0.10 -0.08
N VAL A 59 6.81 0.32 0.41
CA VAL A 59 6.52 1.40 1.35
C VAL A 59 5.28 1.11 2.19
N VAL A 60 5.29 1.60 3.43
CA VAL A 60 4.09 1.73 4.26
C VAL A 60 3.92 3.19 4.64
N SER A 61 2.70 3.68 4.54
CA SER A 61 2.35 5.07 4.87
C SER A 61 1.05 5.13 5.64
N ILE A 62 0.93 6.12 6.52
CA ILE A 62 -0.31 6.49 7.18
C ILE A 62 -0.67 7.89 6.70
N VAL A 63 -1.87 8.03 6.17
CA VAL A 63 -2.38 9.26 5.55
C VAL A 63 -3.54 9.78 6.36
N GLY A 64 -3.53 11.05 6.69
CA GLY A 64 -4.60 11.72 7.43
C GLY A 64 -5.85 12.00 6.60
N SER A 65 -6.93 12.40 7.26
CA SER A 65 -8.20 12.74 6.59
C SER A 65 -8.12 13.93 5.64
N ASP A 66 -7.09 14.73 5.77
CA ASP A 66 -6.74 15.83 4.86
C ASP A 66 -5.85 15.40 3.68
N ALA A 67 -5.63 14.09 3.52
CA ALA A 67 -4.76 13.47 2.52
C ALA A 67 -3.26 13.74 2.67
N SER A 68 -2.81 14.33 3.77
CA SER A 68 -1.38 14.50 4.07
C SER A 68 -0.76 13.19 4.58
N VAL A 69 0.50 12.91 4.22
CA VAL A 69 1.24 11.77 4.76
C VAL A 69 1.71 12.10 6.17
N LEU A 70 1.21 11.38 7.18
CA LEU A 70 1.51 11.57 8.59
C LEU A 70 2.68 10.71 9.08
N ALA A 71 2.79 9.48 8.55
CA ALA A 71 3.89 8.56 8.83
C ALA A 71 4.33 7.85 7.56
N PHE A 72 5.62 7.56 7.46
CA PHE A 72 6.24 7.07 6.24
C PHE A 72 7.41 6.14 6.57
N SER A 73 7.43 4.92 6.01
CA SER A 73 8.46 3.93 6.35
C SER A 73 9.85 4.27 5.83
N ARG A 74 9.98 5.14 4.81
CA ARG A 74 11.26 5.44 4.17
C ARG A 74 11.98 6.66 4.76
N ALA A 75 11.27 7.55 5.45
CA ALA A 75 11.84 8.78 5.98
C ALA A 75 11.10 9.27 7.22
N PHE A 76 11.84 9.91 8.11
CA PHE A 76 11.32 10.68 9.24
C PHE A 76 12.02 12.04 9.31
N PRO A 77 11.29 13.15 9.49
CA PRO A 77 9.83 13.24 9.46
C PRO A 77 9.22 12.81 8.11
N ALA A 78 7.93 12.53 8.11
CA ALA A 78 7.21 12.18 6.88
C ALA A 78 7.33 13.33 5.86
N PRO A 79 7.52 13.02 4.55
CA PRO A 79 7.63 14.06 3.53
C PRO A 79 6.29 14.79 3.34
N PRO A 80 6.29 16.07 2.93
CA PRO A 80 5.09 16.87 2.73
C PRO A 80 4.37 16.47 1.42
N ILE A 81 3.92 15.21 1.36
CA ILE A 81 3.20 14.64 0.21
C ILE A 81 1.71 14.67 0.49
N ARG A 82 0.92 15.04 -0.52
CA ARG A 82 -0.54 14.96 -0.53
C ARG A 82 -1.01 13.92 -1.52
N LEU A 83 -2.09 13.19 -1.16
CA LEU A 83 -2.61 12.03 -1.88
C LEU A 83 -4.13 12.16 -2.15
N ASP A 84 -4.65 13.36 -2.19
CA ASP A 84 -6.09 13.64 -2.38
C ASP A 84 -6.62 13.20 -3.74
N GLU A 85 -5.77 13.15 -4.77
CA GLU A 85 -6.14 12.69 -6.12
C GLU A 85 -6.08 11.17 -6.31
N ARG A 86 -5.67 10.41 -5.29
CA ARG A 86 -5.47 8.97 -5.39
C ARG A 86 -6.78 8.19 -5.21
N ASP A 87 -6.99 7.17 -6.04
CA ASP A 87 -8.19 6.33 -6.05
C ASP A 87 -8.47 5.67 -4.69
N TYR A 88 -7.43 5.15 -4.03
CA TYR A 88 -7.53 4.52 -2.71
C TYR A 88 -7.98 5.50 -1.62
N PHE A 89 -7.57 6.78 -1.70
CA PHE A 89 -8.00 7.78 -0.73
C PHE A 89 -9.47 8.13 -0.93
N GLU A 90 -9.89 8.41 -2.17
CA GLU A 90 -11.28 8.68 -2.52
C GLU A 90 -12.20 7.48 -2.21
N TYR A 91 -11.73 6.26 -2.51
CA TYR A 91 -12.47 5.04 -2.18
C TYR A 91 -12.81 5.00 -0.70
N HIS A 92 -11.81 5.06 0.18
CA HIS A 92 -12.01 4.96 1.63
C HIS A 92 -12.78 6.14 2.22
N ARG A 93 -12.67 7.33 1.64
CA ARG A 93 -13.46 8.49 2.05
C ARG A 93 -14.95 8.28 1.82
N ARG A 94 -15.33 7.58 0.72
CA ARG A 94 -16.72 7.37 0.31
C ARG A 94 -17.34 6.06 0.80
N HIS A 95 -16.52 5.09 1.23
CA HIS A 95 -16.99 3.76 1.62
C HIS A 95 -16.65 3.47 3.09
N PRO A 96 -17.53 3.86 4.05
CA PRO A 96 -17.28 3.67 5.48
C PRO A 96 -17.05 2.20 5.87
N ASP A 97 -17.78 1.29 5.23
CA ASP A 97 -17.71 -0.16 5.46
C ASP A 97 -16.80 -0.89 4.47
N GLY A 98 -16.07 -0.13 3.64
CA GLY A 98 -15.13 -0.65 2.67
C GLY A 98 -13.99 -1.37 3.39
N GLY A 99 -13.82 -2.66 3.10
CA GLY A 99 -12.73 -3.47 3.62
C GLY A 99 -11.37 -3.04 3.03
N MET A 100 -10.50 -4.01 2.77
CA MET A 100 -9.25 -3.75 2.05
C MET A 100 -9.56 -3.35 0.60
N HIS A 101 -8.94 -2.27 0.13
CA HIS A 101 -8.99 -1.84 -1.27
C HIS A 101 -7.63 -2.05 -1.93
N VAL A 102 -7.64 -2.44 -3.21
CA VAL A 102 -6.45 -2.56 -4.07
C VAL A 102 -6.52 -1.47 -5.13
N SER A 103 -5.52 -0.60 -5.20
CA SER A 103 -5.49 0.51 -6.17
C SER A 103 -5.15 0.04 -7.59
N ALA A 104 -5.39 0.90 -8.59
CA ALA A 104 -4.68 0.83 -9.84
C ALA A 104 -3.17 1.14 -9.63
N PRO A 105 -2.27 0.69 -10.52
CA PRO A 105 -0.87 1.08 -10.47
C PRO A 105 -0.71 2.59 -10.68
N VAL A 106 0.18 3.18 -9.90
CA VAL A 106 0.51 4.61 -9.96
C VAL A 106 2.00 4.83 -9.76
N GLN A 107 2.52 5.94 -10.24
CA GLN A 107 3.87 6.35 -9.86
C GLN A 107 3.88 6.82 -8.41
N ASN A 108 4.74 6.19 -7.60
CA ASN A 108 4.95 6.54 -6.21
C ASN A 108 5.60 7.92 -6.11
N LYS A 109 4.94 8.86 -5.43
CA LYS A 109 5.45 10.24 -5.26
C LYS A 109 6.77 10.32 -4.48
N GLY A 110 7.11 9.28 -3.71
CA GLY A 110 8.35 9.24 -2.92
C GLY A 110 9.60 8.85 -3.72
N ASN A 111 9.46 8.05 -4.80
CA ASN A 111 10.61 7.55 -5.57
C ASN A 111 10.35 7.38 -7.08
N GLY A 112 9.14 7.68 -7.57
CA GLY A 112 8.75 7.57 -8.98
C GLY A 112 8.54 6.13 -9.48
N ALA A 113 8.74 5.10 -8.65
CA ALA A 113 8.54 3.71 -9.04
C ALA A 113 7.06 3.37 -9.24
N TRP A 114 6.76 2.50 -10.20
CA TRP A 114 5.42 1.98 -10.37
C TRP A 114 5.04 1.08 -9.19
N THR A 115 3.92 1.40 -8.56
CA THR A 115 3.46 0.80 -7.31
C THR A 115 1.94 0.70 -7.33
N PHE A 116 1.38 -0.42 -6.95
CA PHE A 116 -0.02 -0.50 -6.57
C PHE A 116 -0.15 -0.64 -5.06
N TYR A 117 -1.25 -0.18 -4.51
CA TYR A 117 -1.44 -0.11 -3.06
C TYR A 117 -2.56 -1.02 -2.62
N ILE A 118 -2.33 -1.74 -1.52
CA ILE A 118 -3.40 -2.25 -0.70
C ILE A 118 -3.61 -1.28 0.47
N SER A 119 -4.86 -1.04 0.81
CA SER A 119 -5.20 0.03 1.74
C SER A 119 -6.37 -0.32 2.64
N ARG A 120 -6.43 0.34 3.80
CA ARG A 120 -7.52 0.20 4.76
C ARG A 120 -7.83 1.54 5.41
N ARG A 121 -9.13 1.79 5.61
CA ARG A 121 -9.66 2.98 6.27
C ARG A 121 -9.31 2.98 7.75
N ILE A 122 -8.97 4.16 8.28
CA ILE A 122 -8.83 4.45 9.70
C ILE A 122 -10.08 5.22 10.14
N ASN A 123 -10.75 4.72 11.17
CA ASN A 123 -11.89 5.37 11.78
C ASN A 123 -11.58 5.77 13.22
N SER A 124 -12.22 6.84 13.68
CA SER A 124 -12.38 7.10 15.11
C SER A 124 -13.33 6.07 15.75
N PRO A 125 -13.38 5.96 17.09
CA PRO A 125 -14.31 5.08 17.79
C PRO A 125 -15.79 5.31 17.45
N ASP A 126 -16.18 6.55 17.06
CA ASP A 126 -17.52 6.92 16.61
C ASP A 126 -17.72 6.79 15.09
N GLY A 127 -16.76 6.18 14.36
CA GLY A 127 -16.89 5.84 12.94
C GLY A 127 -16.50 6.94 11.95
N ARG A 128 -16.04 8.12 12.43
CA ARG A 128 -15.60 9.19 11.53
C ARG A 128 -14.31 8.80 10.79
N PHE A 129 -14.19 9.23 9.54
CA PHE A 129 -13.00 9.02 8.73
C PHE A 129 -11.82 9.84 9.28
N LEU A 130 -10.76 9.17 9.68
CA LEU A 130 -9.51 9.79 10.14
C LEU A 130 -8.38 9.67 9.13
N GLY A 131 -8.45 8.73 8.20
CA GLY A 131 -7.39 8.53 7.23
C GLY A 131 -7.32 7.13 6.66
N VAL A 132 -6.16 6.77 6.13
CA VAL A 132 -5.92 5.49 5.44
C VAL A 132 -4.55 4.94 5.79
N VAL A 133 -4.45 3.63 6.04
CA VAL A 133 -3.18 2.89 6.01
C VAL A 133 -2.94 2.42 4.58
N LEU A 134 -1.74 2.64 4.08
CA LEU A 134 -1.29 2.23 2.75
C LEU A 134 -0.09 1.30 2.84
N VAL A 135 -0.14 0.19 2.11
CA VAL A 135 1.00 -0.69 1.85
C VAL A 135 1.23 -0.72 0.34
N GLY A 136 2.34 -0.16 -0.11
CA GLY A 136 2.71 -0.10 -1.51
C GLY A 136 3.49 -1.34 -1.93
N LEU A 137 3.03 -1.99 -2.99
CA LEU A 137 3.66 -3.15 -3.60
C LEU A 137 4.37 -2.76 -4.90
N SER A 138 5.64 -3.17 -5.01
CA SER A 138 6.48 -2.87 -6.16
C SER A 138 6.05 -3.67 -7.38
N CYS A 139 5.65 -3.01 -8.47
CA CYS A 139 5.43 -3.68 -9.75
C CYS A 139 6.72 -4.34 -10.25
N ASP A 140 7.87 -3.68 -10.08
CA ASP A 140 9.19 -4.23 -10.47
C ASP A 140 9.52 -5.56 -9.76
N PHE A 141 9.11 -5.72 -8.49
CA PHE A 141 9.26 -7.00 -7.79
C PHE A 141 8.50 -8.11 -8.50
N PHE A 142 7.23 -7.89 -8.84
CA PHE A 142 6.41 -8.90 -9.53
C PHE A 142 6.93 -9.16 -10.94
N SER A 143 7.32 -8.12 -11.67
CA SER A 143 7.92 -8.24 -13.00
C SER A 143 9.18 -9.11 -12.99
N LYS A 144 10.11 -8.85 -12.07
CA LYS A 144 11.33 -9.66 -11.92
C LYS A 144 11.03 -11.09 -11.48
N PHE A 145 10.09 -11.27 -10.56
CA PHE A 145 9.66 -12.58 -10.12
C PHE A 145 9.11 -13.41 -11.30
N PHE A 146 8.25 -12.80 -12.13
CA PHE A 146 7.68 -13.47 -13.32
C PHE A 146 8.75 -13.77 -14.37
N GLN A 147 9.69 -12.85 -14.65
CA GLN A 147 10.81 -13.05 -15.56
C GLN A 147 11.68 -14.23 -15.16
N ASN A 148 12.01 -14.33 -13.87
CA ASN A 148 12.86 -15.41 -13.34
C ASN A 148 12.15 -16.77 -13.31
N THR A 149 10.83 -16.79 -13.43
CA THR A 149 10.00 -18.01 -13.40
C THR A 149 9.52 -18.42 -14.81
N SER A 150 9.85 -17.64 -15.86
CA SER A 150 9.35 -17.87 -17.21
C SER A 150 9.82 -19.22 -17.76
N ILE A 151 8.85 -20.04 -18.20
CA ILE A 151 9.04 -21.41 -18.70
C ILE A 151 9.12 -21.41 -20.24
N GLY A 152 9.62 -20.34 -20.88
CA GLY A 152 9.78 -20.29 -22.33
C GLY A 152 9.72 -18.89 -22.93
N GLU A 153 10.31 -18.74 -24.11
CA GLU A 153 10.49 -17.47 -24.82
C GLU A 153 9.18 -16.76 -25.25
N HIS A 154 8.03 -17.42 -25.10
CA HIS A 154 6.72 -16.91 -25.54
C HIS A 154 5.68 -16.86 -24.42
N THR A 155 6.10 -16.87 -23.15
CA THR A 155 5.17 -16.84 -22.02
C THR A 155 4.99 -15.41 -21.50
N ALA A 156 3.74 -14.95 -21.47
CA ALA A 156 3.36 -13.69 -20.82
C ALA A 156 2.66 -13.96 -19.49
N PHE A 157 2.95 -13.13 -18.49
CA PHE A 157 2.29 -13.14 -17.19
C PHE A 157 1.63 -11.81 -16.93
N SER A 158 0.42 -11.84 -16.40
CA SER A 158 -0.29 -10.61 -16.03
C SER A 158 -0.99 -10.79 -14.69
N LEU A 159 -0.91 -9.76 -13.87
CA LEU A 159 -1.57 -9.68 -12.58
C LEU A 159 -2.74 -8.72 -12.69
N TYR A 160 -3.94 -9.18 -12.35
CA TYR A 160 -5.17 -8.39 -12.41
C TYR A 160 -5.82 -8.27 -11.04
N ARG A 161 -6.46 -7.13 -10.80
CA ARG A 161 -7.47 -6.96 -9.76
C ARG A 161 -8.76 -7.69 -10.17
N ASN A 162 -9.65 -8.00 -9.22
CA ASN A 162 -10.91 -8.72 -9.49
C ASN A 162 -11.86 -8.04 -10.48
N ASP A 163 -11.72 -6.74 -10.70
CA ASP A 163 -12.48 -5.97 -11.70
C ASP A 163 -11.77 -5.86 -13.05
N TYR A 164 -10.79 -6.73 -13.29
CA TYR A 164 -9.94 -6.78 -14.50
C TYR A 164 -9.00 -5.59 -14.69
N THR A 165 -8.80 -4.74 -13.68
CA THR A 165 -7.74 -3.73 -13.72
C THR A 165 -6.38 -4.42 -13.76
N LEU A 166 -5.58 -4.15 -14.78
CA LEU A 166 -4.23 -4.68 -14.89
C LEU A 166 -3.32 -4.01 -13.84
N LEU A 167 -2.67 -4.82 -13.00
CA LEU A 167 -1.74 -4.35 -11.97
C LEU A 167 -0.29 -4.43 -12.43
N ASP A 168 0.06 -5.49 -13.14
CA ASP A 168 1.38 -5.69 -13.70
C ASP A 168 1.34 -6.71 -14.85
N THR A 169 2.27 -6.61 -15.80
CA THR A 169 2.43 -7.61 -16.86
C THR A 169 3.88 -7.72 -17.31
N VAL A 170 4.31 -8.93 -17.62
CA VAL A 170 5.60 -9.24 -18.21
C VAL A 170 5.40 -10.11 -19.43
N SER A 171 5.97 -9.68 -20.54
CA SER A 171 6.06 -10.43 -21.79
C SER A 171 7.48 -10.32 -22.32
N PRO A 172 8.02 -11.35 -22.99
CA PRO A 172 9.34 -11.30 -23.62
C PRO A 172 9.53 -10.13 -24.59
N ASN A 173 8.43 -9.63 -25.16
CA ASN A 173 8.43 -8.59 -26.18
C ASN A 173 7.79 -7.26 -25.74
N LEU A 174 7.23 -7.17 -24.55
CA LEU A 174 6.56 -5.97 -24.06
C LEU A 174 6.82 -5.82 -22.54
N THR A 175 7.54 -4.78 -22.19
CA THR A 175 7.53 -4.28 -20.81
C THR A 175 6.35 -3.32 -20.71
N TYR A 176 5.29 -3.74 -20.01
CA TYR A 176 4.17 -2.86 -19.72
C TYR A 176 4.65 -1.76 -18.74
N GLN A 177 4.48 -0.51 -19.16
CA GLN A 177 4.45 0.64 -18.25
C GLN A 177 3.00 1.10 -18.22
N PRO A 178 2.33 0.97 -17.07
CA PRO A 178 0.94 1.41 -16.91
C PRO A 178 0.80 2.92 -17.06
#